data_7c85c633d7e90a81e6bcb1c6d3011ed6
#
_entry.id   7c85c633d7e90a81e6bcb1c6d3011ed6
#
_cell.length_a   1.000
_cell.length_b   1.000
_cell.length_c   1.000
_cell.angle_alpha   90.00
_cell.angle_beta   90.00
_cell.angle_gamma   90.00
#
_symmetry.space_group_name_H-M   'P 1'
#
loop_
_entity.id
_entity.type
_entity.pdbx_description
1 polymer ?
#
loop_
_entity_poly.entity_id
_entity_poly.type
_entity_poly.pdbx_seq_one_letter_code
_entity_poly.pdbx_strand_id
1 'polypeptide(L)'
;MSIYQFNFKNIDGEEVSFKSLEGKVVLIVNTASHCGLTYHYKGLERLYQDYKDDGFEIIGFPCNQFGKQEPGTADEIKSFCDLNYGISFQLSEKIEVNGTNAHPVYQYLKSELKGKLNDSIKWNFTKFLVDSNGVPFKRFSSTVEPEDIKPFIDELIGNK
;
A
#
# COMPACT_ATOMS: atom_id res chain seq x y z
N MET A 1 -5.99 -18.03 6.42
CA MET A 1 -5.57 -16.73 6.96
C MET A 1 -5.66 -15.67 5.88
N SER A 2 -5.98 -14.43 6.25
CA SER A 2 -6.16 -13.34 5.31
C SER A 2 -5.76 -12.03 5.98
N ILE A 3 -5.80 -10.92 5.22
CA ILE A 3 -5.54 -9.60 5.81
C ILE A 3 -6.66 -9.14 6.74
N TYR A 4 -7.82 -9.78 6.70
CA TYR A 4 -9.01 -9.33 7.46
C TYR A 4 -8.86 -9.44 8.98
N GLN A 5 -7.86 -10.13 9.47
CA GLN A 5 -7.59 -10.22 10.91
C GLN A 5 -6.77 -9.03 11.44
N PHE A 6 -6.32 -8.13 10.57
CA PHE A 6 -5.49 -7.00 10.95
C PHE A 6 -6.26 -5.68 10.88
N ASN A 7 -5.75 -4.71 11.63
CA ASN A 7 -6.26 -3.33 11.64
C ASN A 7 -5.08 -2.39 11.39
N PHE A 8 -5.40 -1.15 11.02
CA PHE A 8 -4.39 -0.09 10.97
C PHE A 8 -5.04 1.22 11.41
N LYS A 9 -4.22 2.18 11.82
CA LYS A 9 -4.71 3.54 12.06
C LYS A 9 -4.53 4.35 10.80
N ASN A 10 -5.59 5.06 10.39
CA ASN A 10 -5.47 5.92 9.23
C ASN A 10 -4.70 7.20 9.59
N ILE A 11 -4.43 8.04 8.60
CA ILE A 11 -3.62 9.25 8.80
C ILE A 11 -4.28 10.26 9.72
N ASP A 12 -5.59 10.15 9.92
CA ASP A 12 -6.35 11.00 10.85
C ASP A 12 -6.42 10.40 12.26
N GLY A 13 -5.75 9.27 12.50
CA GLY A 13 -5.69 8.62 13.82
C GLY A 13 -6.84 7.69 14.13
N GLU A 14 -7.70 7.40 13.17
CA GLU A 14 -8.84 6.51 13.37
C GLU A 14 -8.48 5.06 13.09
N GLU A 15 -9.01 4.14 13.91
CA GLU A 15 -8.79 2.71 13.74
C GLU A 15 -9.64 2.19 12.57
N VAL A 16 -8.99 1.46 11.65
CA VAL A 16 -9.66 0.86 10.49
C VAL A 16 -9.38 -0.64 10.46
N SER A 17 -10.43 -1.44 10.34
CA SER A 17 -10.28 -2.89 10.18
C SER A 17 -10.16 -3.23 8.71
N PHE A 18 -9.20 -4.09 8.36
CA PHE A 18 -9.10 -4.60 6.99
C PHE A 18 -10.34 -5.40 6.58
N LYS A 19 -11.10 -5.91 7.55
CA LYS A 19 -12.34 -6.62 7.26
C LYS A 19 -13.35 -5.72 6.57
N SER A 20 -13.28 -4.40 6.77
CA SER A 20 -14.15 -3.45 6.08
C SER A 20 -13.93 -3.44 4.56
N LEU A 21 -12.84 -4.03 4.09
CA LEU A 21 -12.50 -4.12 2.66
C LEU A 21 -12.84 -5.50 2.07
N GLU A 22 -13.57 -6.33 2.82
CA GLU A 22 -13.95 -7.68 2.35
C GLU A 22 -14.68 -7.59 1.01
N GLY A 23 -14.29 -8.46 0.09
CA GLY A 23 -14.86 -8.47 -1.26
C GLY A 23 -14.16 -7.56 -2.26
N LYS A 24 -13.23 -6.73 -1.81
CA LYS A 24 -12.49 -5.82 -2.69
C LYS A 24 -11.07 -6.34 -2.93
N VAL A 25 -10.56 -6.05 -4.13
CA VAL A 25 -9.14 -6.24 -4.45
C VAL A 25 -8.38 -5.06 -3.86
N VAL A 26 -7.29 -5.31 -3.13
CA VAL A 26 -6.58 -4.26 -2.39
C VAL A 26 -5.10 -4.22 -2.82
N LEU A 27 -4.60 -3.01 -3.07
CA LEU A 27 -3.18 -2.78 -3.30
C LEU A 27 -2.61 -2.07 -2.07
N ILE A 28 -1.61 -2.68 -1.46
CA ILE A 28 -0.95 -2.14 -0.27
C ILE A 28 0.45 -1.68 -0.68
N VAL A 29 0.80 -0.44 -0.38
CA VAL A 29 2.05 0.16 -0.80
C VAL A 29 2.65 1.00 0.32
N ASN A 30 3.96 0.86 0.56
CA ASN A 30 4.68 1.72 1.51
C ASN A 30 5.19 2.96 0.77
N THR A 31 4.95 4.14 1.34
CA THR A 31 5.12 5.40 0.62
C THR A 31 6.11 6.34 1.29
N ALA A 32 6.59 7.33 0.53
CA ALA A 32 7.47 8.38 1.03
C ALA A 32 7.27 9.65 0.21
N SER A 33 7.50 10.81 0.87
CA SER A 33 7.29 12.13 0.26
C SER A 33 8.54 12.69 -0.42
N HIS A 34 9.73 12.16 -0.12
CA HIS A 34 11.00 12.72 -0.59
C HIS A 34 11.88 11.70 -1.33
N CYS A 35 11.26 10.74 -2.00
CA CYS A 35 11.94 9.69 -2.75
C CYS A 35 11.96 10.01 -4.23
N GLY A 36 12.96 9.51 -4.96
CA GLY A 36 12.97 9.59 -6.42
C GLY A 36 11.77 8.90 -7.06
N LEU A 37 11.11 7.97 -6.34
CA LEU A 37 9.92 7.26 -6.82
C LEU A 37 8.62 7.87 -6.31
N THR A 38 8.66 9.01 -5.63
CA THR A 38 7.44 9.65 -5.08
C THR A 38 6.41 9.93 -6.17
N TYR A 39 6.86 10.14 -7.42
CA TYR A 39 5.95 10.32 -8.55
C TYR A 39 5.00 9.12 -8.75
N HIS A 40 5.30 7.95 -8.18
CA HIS A 40 4.40 6.79 -8.22
C HIS A 40 3.02 7.10 -7.63
N TYR A 41 2.93 8.10 -6.74
CA TYR A 41 1.64 8.56 -6.23
C TYR A 41 0.67 8.91 -7.38
N LYS A 42 1.18 9.54 -8.44
CA LYS A 42 0.35 9.93 -9.58
C LYS A 42 -0.27 8.71 -10.26
N GLY A 43 0.55 7.70 -10.52
CA GLY A 43 0.07 6.45 -11.13
C GLY A 43 -0.85 5.66 -10.22
N LEU A 44 -0.57 5.66 -8.91
CA LEU A 44 -1.42 5.00 -7.92
C LEU A 44 -2.80 5.65 -7.86
N GLU A 45 -2.84 6.99 -7.84
CA GLU A 45 -4.13 7.70 -7.83
C GLU A 45 -4.92 7.42 -9.10
N ARG A 46 -4.23 7.33 -10.25
CA ARG A 46 -4.89 6.98 -11.51
C ARG A 46 -5.47 5.58 -11.47
N LEU A 47 -4.73 4.60 -10.93
CA LEU A 47 -5.25 3.23 -10.74
C LEU A 47 -6.50 3.26 -9.86
N TYR A 48 -6.45 4.02 -8.77
CA TYR A 48 -7.57 4.10 -7.85
C TYR A 48 -8.80 4.67 -8.54
N GLN A 49 -8.66 5.76 -9.28
CA GLN A 49 -9.77 6.36 -10.00
C GLN A 49 -10.35 5.41 -11.07
N ASP A 50 -9.48 4.66 -11.74
CA ASP A 50 -9.90 3.76 -12.81
C ASP A 50 -10.69 2.54 -12.28
N TYR A 51 -10.39 2.06 -11.07
CA TYR A 51 -10.91 0.78 -10.59
C TYR A 51 -11.75 0.86 -9.32
N LYS A 52 -11.83 2.00 -8.66
CA LYS A 52 -12.53 2.10 -7.36
C LYS A 52 -13.99 1.66 -7.43
N ASP A 53 -14.65 1.93 -8.54
CA ASP A 53 -16.06 1.56 -8.73
C ASP A 53 -16.23 0.08 -9.05
N ASP A 54 -15.14 -0.62 -9.35
CA ASP A 54 -15.12 -2.04 -9.65
C ASP A 54 -14.70 -2.89 -8.45
N GLY A 55 -14.67 -2.30 -7.25
CA GLY A 55 -14.29 -3.03 -6.03
C GLY A 55 -12.79 -3.11 -5.83
N PHE A 56 -12.11 -2.02 -6.03
CA PHE A 56 -10.66 -1.89 -5.84
C PHE A 56 -10.34 -0.80 -4.82
N GLU A 57 -9.39 -1.07 -3.93
CA GLU A 57 -8.90 -0.09 -2.96
C GLU A 57 -7.38 -0.05 -2.97
N ILE A 58 -6.85 1.12 -2.64
CA ILE A 58 -5.42 1.28 -2.37
C ILE A 58 -5.27 1.80 -0.95
N ILE A 59 -4.30 1.27 -0.21
CA ILE A 59 -3.92 1.83 1.08
C ILE A 59 -2.43 2.13 1.05
N GLY A 60 -2.08 3.41 1.22
CA GLY A 60 -0.70 3.85 1.31
C GLY A 60 -0.25 3.88 2.76
N PHE A 61 0.92 3.31 3.04
CA PHE A 61 1.50 3.24 4.37
C PHE A 61 2.80 4.07 4.40
N PRO A 62 2.76 5.32 4.87
CA PRO A 62 3.98 6.12 4.97
C PRO A 62 5.01 5.44 5.87
N CYS A 63 6.27 5.41 5.44
CA CYS A 63 7.33 4.72 6.15
C CYS A 63 8.64 5.49 6.01
N ASN A 64 9.35 5.71 7.14
CA ASN A 64 10.60 6.49 7.13
C ASN A 64 11.86 5.61 7.18
N GLN A 65 11.74 4.30 6.96
CA GLN A 65 12.88 3.37 7.10
C GLN A 65 13.83 3.37 5.92
N PHE A 66 13.47 3.97 4.79
CA PHE A 66 14.27 3.92 3.58
C PHE A 66 14.84 5.30 3.27
N GLY A 67 16.11 5.51 3.64
CA GLY A 67 16.80 6.76 3.40
C GLY A 67 16.23 7.95 4.17
N LYS A 68 15.37 7.70 5.16
CA LYS A 68 14.68 8.73 5.94
C LYS A 68 13.92 9.70 5.05
N GLN A 69 13.24 9.17 4.03
CA GLN A 69 12.56 9.96 3.01
C GLN A 69 11.09 10.25 3.34
N GLU A 70 10.66 9.92 4.57
CA GLU A 70 9.32 10.28 5.08
C GLU A 70 9.44 10.82 6.52
N PRO A 71 10.15 11.94 6.73
CA PRO A 71 10.38 12.44 8.10
C PRO A 71 9.22 13.24 8.67
N GLY A 72 8.23 13.62 7.86
CA GLY A 72 7.16 14.53 8.26
C GLY A 72 6.16 13.92 9.24
N THR A 73 5.34 14.80 9.83
CA THR A 73 4.21 14.40 10.66
C THR A 73 3.05 13.92 9.79
N ALA A 74 2.02 13.31 10.41
CA ALA A 74 0.82 12.88 9.70
C ALA A 74 0.18 14.05 8.93
N ASP A 75 0.07 15.22 9.56
CA ASP A 75 -0.51 16.40 8.90
C ASP A 75 0.33 16.86 7.71
N GLU A 76 1.65 16.84 7.84
CA GLU A 76 2.55 17.21 6.77
C GLU A 76 2.46 16.24 5.59
N ILE A 77 2.39 14.93 5.88
CA ILE A 77 2.25 13.90 4.84
C ILE A 77 0.92 14.05 4.11
N LYS A 78 -0.17 14.24 4.86
CA LYS A 78 -1.51 14.43 4.30
C LYS A 78 -1.54 15.64 3.39
N SER A 79 -1.00 16.78 3.85
CA SER A 79 -0.95 18.00 3.06
C SER A 79 -0.11 17.83 1.80
N PHE A 80 1.03 17.16 1.90
CA PHE A 80 1.89 16.89 0.75
C PHE A 80 1.13 16.10 -0.32
N CYS A 81 0.44 15.03 0.09
CA CYS A 81 -0.31 14.18 -0.83
C CYS A 81 -1.46 14.93 -1.49
N ASP A 82 -2.20 15.73 -0.72
CA ASP A 82 -3.32 16.52 -1.25
C ASP A 82 -2.84 17.56 -2.26
N LEU A 83 -1.81 18.34 -1.89
CA LEU A 83 -1.36 19.47 -2.69
C LEU A 83 -0.60 19.06 -3.95
N ASN A 84 0.16 17.97 -3.88
CA ASN A 84 1.03 17.60 -5.00
C ASN A 84 0.42 16.54 -5.92
N TYR A 85 -0.45 15.68 -5.41
CA TYR A 85 -0.97 14.54 -6.17
C TYR A 85 -2.48 14.36 -6.09
N GLY A 86 -3.16 15.13 -5.27
CA GLY A 86 -4.62 15.00 -5.11
C GLY A 86 -5.04 13.60 -4.68
N ILE A 87 -4.27 12.96 -3.79
CA ILE A 87 -4.50 11.58 -3.37
C ILE A 87 -5.88 11.46 -2.70
N SER A 88 -6.71 10.55 -3.21
CA SER A 88 -8.02 10.28 -2.65
C SER A 88 -8.16 8.88 -2.05
N PHE A 89 -7.20 8.00 -2.32
CA PHE A 89 -7.18 6.69 -1.64
C PHE A 89 -6.69 6.84 -0.20
N GLN A 90 -6.93 5.81 0.60
CA GLN A 90 -6.67 5.86 2.03
C GLN A 90 -5.18 5.81 2.36
N LEU A 91 -4.76 6.62 3.32
CA LEU A 91 -3.41 6.61 3.87
C LEU A 91 -3.47 6.20 5.34
N SER A 92 -2.46 5.45 5.79
CA SER A 92 -2.31 5.13 7.21
C SER A 92 -1.42 6.15 7.90
N GLU A 93 -1.35 6.07 9.23
CA GLU A 93 -0.30 6.75 9.98
C GLU A 93 1.06 6.17 9.56
N LYS A 94 2.14 6.87 9.87
CA LYS A 94 3.49 6.37 9.59
C LYS A 94 3.75 5.07 10.35
N ILE A 95 4.29 4.06 9.68
CA ILE A 95 4.58 2.75 10.26
C ILE A 95 6.00 2.30 9.93
N GLU A 96 6.42 1.20 10.53
CA GLU A 96 7.60 0.46 10.11
C GLU A 96 7.15 -0.79 9.35
N VAL A 97 7.92 -1.21 8.36
CA VAL A 97 7.60 -2.38 7.53
C VAL A 97 8.63 -3.49 7.67
N ASN A 98 9.80 -3.19 8.25
CA ASN A 98 10.88 -4.13 8.51
C ASN A 98 11.27 -4.08 9.98
N GLY A 99 11.87 -5.17 10.48
CA GLY A 99 12.39 -5.25 11.84
C GLY A 99 11.34 -5.67 12.86
N THR A 100 11.70 -5.59 14.13
CA THR A 100 10.87 -6.09 15.22
C THR A 100 9.57 -5.31 15.40
N ASN A 101 9.56 -4.03 14.98
CA ASN A 101 8.39 -3.16 15.12
C ASN A 101 7.58 -3.05 13.84
N ALA A 102 7.82 -3.92 12.86
CA ALA A 102 7.06 -3.93 11.62
C ALA A 102 5.58 -4.13 11.92
N HIS A 103 4.75 -3.36 11.22
CA HIS A 103 3.29 -3.48 11.37
C HIS A 103 2.85 -4.93 11.12
N PRO A 104 1.93 -5.48 11.91
CA PRO A 104 1.50 -6.87 11.77
C PRO A 104 1.06 -7.26 10.36
N VAL A 105 0.37 -6.37 9.62
CA VAL A 105 -0.04 -6.67 8.25
C VAL A 105 1.18 -6.86 7.34
N TYR A 106 2.26 -6.10 7.57
CA TYR A 106 3.49 -6.26 6.78
C TYR A 106 4.25 -7.53 7.16
N GLN A 107 4.23 -7.91 8.42
CA GLN A 107 4.81 -9.20 8.82
C GLN A 107 4.11 -10.34 8.09
N TYR A 108 2.79 -10.29 8.03
CA TYR A 108 1.98 -11.29 7.33
C TYR A 108 2.25 -11.27 5.81
N LEU A 109 2.20 -10.09 5.19
CA LEU A 109 2.44 -9.97 3.74
C LEU A 109 3.82 -10.51 3.34
N LYS A 110 4.85 -10.17 4.11
CA LYS A 110 6.21 -10.64 3.83
C LYS A 110 6.36 -12.15 4.01
N SER A 111 5.64 -12.73 4.95
CA SER A 111 5.69 -14.18 5.16
C SER A 111 5.01 -14.94 4.03
N GLU A 112 3.98 -14.36 3.42
CA GLU A 112 3.22 -14.99 2.34
C GLU A 112 3.86 -14.77 0.96
N LEU A 113 4.45 -13.59 0.73
CA LEU A 113 5.04 -13.22 -0.55
C LEU A 113 6.46 -12.71 -0.34
N LYS A 114 7.43 -13.58 -0.54
CA LYS A 114 8.84 -13.27 -0.28
C LYS A 114 9.49 -12.51 -1.44
N GLY A 115 10.50 -11.70 -1.10
CA GLY A 115 11.30 -11.00 -2.09
C GLY A 115 12.37 -11.89 -2.70
N LYS A 116 13.24 -11.30 -3.53
CA LYS A 116 14.26 -12.04 -4.28
C LYS A 116 15.36 -12.64 -3.40
N LEU A 117 15.90 -11.88 -2.45
CA LEU A 117 17.00 -12.33 -1.60
C LEU A 117 16.50 -12.81 -0.23
N ASN A 118 15.55 -12.09 0.32
CA ASN A 118 14.88 -12.43 1.57
C ASN A 118 13.50 -11.75 1.54
N ASP A 119 12.74 -11.87 2.62
CA ASP A 119 11.37 -11.36 2.66
C ASP A 119 11.27 -9.88 3.02
N SER A 120 12.37 -9.21 3.41
CA SER A 120 12.32 -7.79 3.80
C SER A 120 11.89 -6.89 2.64
N ILE A 121 11.26 -5.75 2.99
CA ILE A 121 10.96 -4.71 2.02
C ILE A 121 12.27 -3.99 1.69
N LYS A 122 12.56 -3.81 0.41
CA LYS A 122 13.86 -3.29 -0.04
C LYS A 122 13.89 -1.78 -0.16
N TRP A 123 12.75 -1.15 -0.50
CA TRP A 123 12.71 0.29 -0.72
C TRP A 123 11.27 0.81 -0.68
N ASN A 124 11.14 2.13 -0.75
CA ASN A 124 9.84 2.81 -0.85
C ASN A 124 9.08 2.34 -2.10
N PHE A 125 7.76 2.39 -2.04
CA PHE A 125 6.87 2.04 -3.15
C PHE A 125 6.96 0.59 -3.62
N THR A 126 7.23 -0.32 -2.68
CA THR A 126 7.01 -1.76 -2.87
C THR A 126 5.50 -2.00 -2.75
N LYS A 127 4.95 -2.83 -3.63
CA LYS A 127 3.50 -3.03 -3.70
C LYS A 127 3.16 -4.49 -3.45
N PHE A 128 2.04 -4.70 -2.73
CA PHE A 128 1.45 -6.03 -2.52
C PHE A 128 0.01 -5.98 -3.03
N LEU A 129 -0.32 -6.86 -3.95
CA LEU A 129 -1.69 -7.00 -4.46
C LEU A 129 -2.37 -8.15 -3.73
N VAL A 130 -3.57 -7.88 -3.21
CA VAL A 130 -4.35 -8.82 -2.39
C VAL A 130 -5.67 -9.07 -3.09
N ASP A 131 -6.10 -10.33 -3.18
CA ASP A 131 -7.33 -10.69 -3.88
C ASP A 131 -8.59 -10.34 -3.06
N SER A 132 -9.76 -10.55 -3.66
CA SER A 132 -11.05 -10.19 -3.03
C SER A 132 -11.42 -11.04 -1.82
N ASN A 133 -10.63 -12.06 -1.52
CA ASN A 133 -10.79 -12.89 -0.32
C ASN A 133 -9.77 -12.53 0.76
N GLY A 134 -9.01 -11.45 0.55
CA GLY A 134 -8.01 -11.00 1.52
C GLY A 134 -6.72 -11.81 1.50
N VAL A 135 -6.47 -12.58 0.45
CA VAL A 135 -5.27 -13.43 0.34
C VAL A 135 -4.23 -12.72 -0.52
N PRO A 136 -2.99 -12.59 -0.02
CA PRO A 136 -1.92 -11.96 -0.80
C PRO A 136 -1.66 -12.73 -2.10
N PHE A 137 -1.68 -12.00 -3.20
CA PHE A 137 -1.58 -12.57 -4.55
C PHE A 137 -0.21 -12.38 -5.18
N LYS A 138 0.31 -11.15 -5.17
CA LYS A 138 1.58 -10.86 -5.84
C LYS A 138 2.27 -9.65 -5.21
N ARG A 139 3.61 -9.71 -5.17
CA ARG A 139 4.46 -8.64 -4.68
C ARG A 139 5.24 -8.03 -5.85
N PHE A 140 5.29 -6.70 -5.89
CA PHE A 140 5.97 -5.93 -6.94
C PHE A 140 7.07 -5.09 -6.31
N SER A 141 8.26 -5.11 -6.91
CA SER A 141 9.38 -4.30 -6.43
C SER A 141 9.12 -2.80 -6.66
N SER A 142 9.92 -1.97 -6.00
CA SER A 142 9.80 -0.51 -6.05
C SER A 142 9.79 0.06 -7.46
N THR A 143 10.55 -0.54 -8.37
CA THR A 143 10.72 -0.03 -9.73
C THR A 143 9.58 -0.37 -10.67
N VAL A 144 8.65 -1.24 -10.25
CA VAL A 144 7.48 -1.56 -11.08
C VAL A 144 6.52 -0.37 -11.05
N GLU A 145 6.24 0.17 -12.22
CA GLU A 145 5.32 1.31 -12.33
C GLU A 145 3.89 0.88 -11.96
N PRO A 146 3.11 1.75 -11.33
CA PRO A 146 1.72 1.42 -11.01
C PRO A 146 0.92 0.94 -12.22
N GLU A 147 1.13 1.56 -13.38
CA GLU A 147 0.45 1.18 -14.62
C GLU A 147 0.67 -0.27 -15.00
N ASP A 148 1.85 -0.81 -14.71
CA ASP A 148 2.19 -2.19 -15.06
C ASP A 148 1.47 -3.22 -14.19
N ILE A 149 0.77 -2.76 -13.15
CA ILE A 149 -0.02 -3.64 -12.27
C ILE A 149 -1.44 -3.88 -12.83
N LYS A 150 -1.89 -3.04 -13.77
CA LYS A 150 -3.24 -3.13 -14.35
C LYS A 150 -3.65 -4.54 -14.79
N PRO A 151 -2.83 -5.29 -15.54
CA PRO A 151 -3.24 -6.64 -15.98
C PRO A 151 -3.58 -7.57 -14.81
N PHE A 152 -2.86 -7.43 -13.70
CA PHE A 152 -3.09 -8.26 -12.51
C PHE A 152 -4.36 -7.83 -11.77
N ILE A 153 -4.64 -6.53 -11.73
CA ILE A 153 -5.90 -6.02 -11.16
C ILE A 153 -7.08 -6.53 -11.98
N ASP A 154 -6.97 -6.45 -13.31
CA ASP A 154 -8.02 -6.93 -14.21
C ASP A 154 -8.31 -8.41 -13.99
N GLU A 155 -7.25 -9.22 -13.83
CA GLU A 155 -7.40 -10.66 -13.57
C GLU A 155 -8.18 -10.90 -12.27
N LEU A 156 -7.79 -10.22 -11.18
CA LEU A 156 -8.44 -10.44 -9.88
C LEU A 156 -9.86 -9.91 -9.84
N ILE A 157 -10.14 -8.79 -10.49
CA ILE A 157 -11.49 -8.23 -10.57
C ILE A 157 -12.39 -9.14 -11.40
N GLY A 158 -11.87 -9.68 -12.50
CA GLY A 158 -12.62 -10.62 -13.34
C GLY A 158 -12.95 -11.92 -12.64
N ASN A 159 -12.21 -12.31 -11.60
CA ASN A 159 -12.37 -13.56 -10.87
C ASN A 159 -13.15 -13.42 -9.56
N LYS A 160 -13.67 -12.22 -9.25
CA LYS A 160 -14.44 -11.99 -8.02
C LYS A 160 -15.80 -12.68 -8.08
#